data_83787afadb9e245ab72641450a0b2a64
#
_entry.id   83787afadb9e245ab72641450a0b2a64
#
_cell.length_a   1.000
_cell.length_b   1.000
_cell.length_c   1.000
_cell.angle_alpha   90.00
_cell.angle_beta   90.00
_cell.angle_gamma   90.00
#
_symmetry.space_group_name_H-M   'P 1'
#
loop_
_entity.id
_entity.type
_entity.pdbx_description
1 polymer ?
#
loop_
_entity_poly.entity_id
_entity_poly.type
_entity_poly.pdbx_seq_one_letter_code
_entity_poly.pdbx_strand_id
1 'polypeptide(L)'
;MADSTQDTLTHIHKVQDNLVQAIDNLADRAEVHDASKLEEPEKSGFDAMMGRLSNAVYGSDDYKAALAEGKSTIARHYAANDHHPEHWPGGVNDMSLLSILEMLCDWKAASERTKQGSIQQSLPINKERFGISDQLYAVLENTVRELGW
;
A
#
# COMPACT_ATOMS: atom_id res chain seq x y z
N MET A 1 -10.68 18.33 46.94
CA MET A 1 -10.66 18.26 45.45
C MET A 1 -10.48 16.79 45.09
N ALA A 2 -11.21 16.28 44.12
CA ALA A 2 -10.99 14.90 43.65
C ALA A 2 -9.62 14.85 42.92
N ASP A 3 -8.81 13.83 43.23
CA ASP A 3 -7.56 13.57 42.55
C ASP A 3 -7.81 12.62 41.38
N SER A 4 -7.63 13.12 40.16
CA SER A 4 -7.84 12.35 38.91
C SER A 4 -6.56 11.63 38.39
N THR A 5 -5.46 11.70 39.15
CA THR A 5 -4.16 11.18 38.71
C THR A 5 -4.22 9.70 38.36
N GLN A 6 -4.81 8.87 39.21
CA GLN A 6 -4.91 7.43 39.00
C GLN A 6 -5.73 7.07 37.76
N ASP A 7 -6.86 7.74 37.55
CA ASP A 7 -7.71 7.54 36.37
C ASP A 7 -6.99 7.96 35.11
N THR A 8 -6.27 9.09 35.15
CA THR A 8 -5.48 9.58 34.02
C THR A 8 -4.35 8.61 33.66
N LEU A 9 -3.61 8.08 34.64
CA LEU A 9 -2.56 7.10 34.39
C LEU A 9 -3.11 5.81 33.81
N THR A 10 -4.24 5.34 34.29
CA THR A 10 -4.92 4.15 33.76
C THR A 10 -5.28 4.34 32.30
N HIS A 11 -5.83 5.51 31.94
CA HIS A 11 -6.16 5.85 30.56
C HIS A 11 -4.91 5.91 29.68
N ILE A 12 -3.84 6.57 30.13
CA ILE A 12 -2.55 6.66 29.40
C ILE A 12 -2.03 5.26 29.10
N HIS A 13 -1.95 4.37 30.09
CA HIS A 13 -1.46 3.01 29.87
C HIS A 13 -2.35 2.25 28.85
N LYS A 14 -3.68 2.41 28.93
CA LYS A 14 -4.58 1.77 27.98
C LYS A 14 -4.38 2.27 26.54
N VAL A 15 -4.12 3.56 26.35
CA VAL A 15 -3.79 4.12 25.02
C VAL A 15 -2.45 3.56 24.53
N GLN A 16 -1.45 3.46 25.41
CA GLN A 16 -0.16 2.86 25.06
C GLN A 16 -0.31 1.40 24.60
N ASP A 17 -1.08 0.58 25.34
CA ASP A 17 -1.35 -0.82 24.98
C ASP A 17 -2.01 -0.92 23.58
N ASN A 18 -3.00 -0.07 23.31
CA ASN A 18 -3.70 -0.05 22.03
C ASN A 18 -2.77 0.37 20.86
N LEU A 19 -1.88 1.34 21.10
CA LEU A 19 -0.87 1.75 20.10
C LEU A 19 0.13 0.64 19.83
N VAL A 20 0.62 -0.06 20.88
CA VAL A 20 1.51 -1.23 20.71
C VAL A 20 0.84 -2.31 19.87
N GLN A 21 -0.44 -2.62 20.13
CA GLN A 21 -1.19 -3.59 19.32
C GLN A 21 -1.27 -3.18 17.84
N ALA A 22 -1.44 -1.89 17.54
CA ALA A 22 -1.46 -1.40 16.15
C ALA A 22 -0.06 -1.50 15.51
N ILE A 23 1.00 -1.20 16.26
CA ILE A 23 2.39 -1.32 15.81
C ILE A 23 2.73 -2.79 15.50
N ASP A 24 2.37 -3.72 16.39
CA ASP A 24 2.60 -5.17 16.19
C ASP A 24 1.91 -5.66 14.91
N ASN A 25 0.65 -5.23 14.68
CA ASN A 25 -0.07 -5.59 13.45
C ASN A 25 0.62 -5.02 12.19
N LEU A 26 1.15 -3.80 12.24
CA LEU A 26 1.90 -3.22 11.13
C LEU A 26 3.24 -3.94 10.91
N ALA A 27 3.89 -4.41 11.97
CA ALA A 27 5.11 -5.20 11.87
C ALA A 27 4.85 -6.56 11.19
N ASP A 28 3.79 -7.26 11.59
CA ASP A 28 3.36 -8.51 10.95
C ASP A 28 3.07 -8.30 9.45
N ARG A 29 2.37 -7.21 9.09
CA ARG A 29 2.11 -6.83 7.70
C ARG A 29 3.39 -6.57 6.92
N ALA A 30 4.35 -5.86 7.51
CA ALA A 30 5.63 -5.56 6.89
C ALA A 30 6.45 -6.83 6.60
N GLU A 31 6.39 -7.85 7.48
CA GLU A 31 7.08 -9.13 7.29
C GLU A 31 6.51 -9.93 6.11
N VAL A 32 5.20 -9.88 5.89
CA VAL A 32 4.52 -10.67 4.84
C VAL A 32 4.17 -9.86 3.60
N HIS A 33 4.49 -8.54 3.57
CA HIS A 33 4.17 -7.68 2.44
C HIS A 33 4.66 -8.30 1.13
N ASP A 34 3.74 -8.44 0.17
CA ASP A 34 4.04 -8.98 -1.16
C ASP A 34 4.66 -10.40 -1.20
N ALA A 35 4.66 -11.13 -0.08
CA ALA A 35 5.26 -12.46 -0.01
C ALA A 35 4.68 -13.42 -1.05
N SER A 36 3.42 -13.25 -1.44
CA SER A 36 2.76 -14.03 -2.49
C SER A 36 3.48 -13.96 -3.84
N LYS A 37 4.19 -12.85 -4.14
CA LYS A 37 5.00 -12.69 -5.35
C LYS A 37 6.20 -13.63 -5.42
N LEU A 38 6.59 -14.20 -4.29
CA LEU A 38 7.71 -15.16 -4.21
C LEU A 38 7.23 -16.62 -4.29
N GLU A 39 5.91 -16.85 -4.33
CA GLU A 39 5.28 -18.18 -4.36
C GLU A 39 4.59 -18.45 -5.71
N GLU A 40 4.48 -19.73 -6.08
CA GLU A 40 3.73 -20.11 -7.26
C GLU A 40 2.20 -20.03 -7.04
N PRO A 41 1.43 -19.59 -8.02
CA PRO A 41 1.80 -19.30 -9.41
C PRO A 41 2.14 -17.82 -9.68
N GLU A 42 2.17 -16.94 -8.69
CA GLU A 42 2.45 -15.51 -8.90
C GLU A 42 3.89 -15.30 -9.36
N LYS A 43 4.84 -16.01 -8.75
CA LYS A 43 6.27 -15.86 -9.09
C LYS A 43 6.53 -16.09 -10.58
N SER A 44 6.14 -17.22 -11.12
CA SER A 44 6.34 -17.51 -12.56
C SER A 44 5.60 -16.52 -13.46
N GLY A 45 4.41 -16.07 -13.06
CA GLY A 45 3.65 -15.06 -13.79
C GLY A 45 4.33 -13.69 -13.82
N PHE A 46 4.86 -13.22 -12.70
CA PHE A 46 5.63 -11.97 -12.63
C PHE A 46 6.97 -12.09 -13.35
N ASP A 47 7.70 -13.20 -13.22
CA ASP A 47 8.96 -13.44 -13.93
C ASP A 47 8.76 -13.37 -15.46
N ALA A 48 7.72 -14.01 -15.98
CA ALA A 48 7.36 -13.98 -17.39
C ALA A 48 7.01 -12.58 -17.88
N MET A 49 6.18 -11.85 -17.11
CA MET A 49 5.78 -10.48 -17.43
C MET A 49 6.98 -9.54 -17.41
N MET A 50 7.81 -9.58 -16.38
CA MET A 50 8.97 -8.70 -16.24
C MET A 50 10.04 -9.00 -17.30
N GLY A 51 10.26 -10.27 -17.64
CA GLY A 51 11.17 -10.66 -18.71
C GLY A 51 10.77 -10.10 -20.07
N ARG A 52 9.48 -9.98 -20.36
CA ARG A 52 8.98 -9.36 -21.59
C ARG A 52 9.02 -7.83 -21.54
N LEU A 53 8.60 -7.24 -20.44
CA LEU A 53 8.58 -5.77 -20.25
C LEU A 53 9.99 -5.16 -20.33
N SER A 54 11.00 -5.84 -19.78
CA SER A 54 12.39 -5.37 -19.83
C SER A 54 12.97 -5.27 -21.25
N ASN A 55 12.42 -6.05 -22.20
CA ASN A 55 12.86 -6.09 -23.60
C ASN A 55 11.94 -5.29 -24.55
N ALA A 56 10.80 -4.81 -24.07
CA ALA A 56 9.81 -4.09 -24.87
C ALA A 56 10.02 -2.57 -24.79
N VAL A 57 9.78 -1.86 -25.89
CA VAL A 57 9.74 -0.40 -25.89
C VAL A 57 8.45 0.04 -25.18
N TYR A 58 8.57 0.96 -24.23
CA TYR A 58 7.43 1.48 -23.49
C TYR A 58 6.30 1.95 -24.41
N GLY A 59 5.10 1.44 -24.18
CA GLY A 59 3.89 1.78 -24.95
C GLY A 59 3.76 1.07 -26.30
N SER A 60 4.74 0.24 -26.72
CA SER A 60 4.64 -0.58 -27.93
C SER A 60 3.55 -1.66 -27.81
N ASP A 61 3.19 -2.30 -28.91
CA ASP A 61 2.23 -3.40 -28.90
C ASP A 61 2.76 -4.61 -28.11
N ASP A 62 4.06 -4.89 -28.15
CA ASP A 62 4.69 -5.92 -27.33
C ASP A 62 4.61 -5.59 -25.82
N TYR A 63 4.79 -4.32 -25.46
CA TYR A 63 4.61 -3.85 -24.08
C TYR A 63 3.17 -4.05 -23.60
N LYS A 64 2.19 -3.65 -24.43
CA LYS A 64 0.77 -3.83 -24.11
C LYS A 64 0.38 -5.31 -24.05
N ALA A 65 0.91 -6.14 -24.95
CA ALA A 65 0.69 -7.58 -24.92
C ALA A 65 1.25 -8.23 -23.64
N ALA A 66 2.45 -7.84 -23.22
CA ALA A 66 3.03 -8.34 -21.97
C ALA A 66 2.18 -7.98 -20.74
N LEU A 67 1.65 -6.76 -20.67
CA LEU A 67 0.71 -6.36 -19.61
C LEU A 67 -0.61 -7.14 -19.68
N ALA A 68 -1.15 -7.38 -20.88
CA ALA A 68 -2.39 -8.13 -21.06
C ALA A 68 -2.25 -9.59 -20.61
N GLU A 69 -1.11 -10.23 -20.90
CA GLU A 69 -0.81 -11.59 -20.44
C GLU A 69 -0.58 -11.66 -18.92
N GLY A 70 0.04 -10.62 -18.33
CA GLY A 70 0.23 -10.49 -16.88
C GLY A 70 -1.05 -10.20 -16.10
N LYS A 71 -2.16 -9.86 -16.77
CA LYS A 71 -3.40 -9.43 -16.12
C LYS A 71 -3.95 -10.44 -15.11
N SER A 72 -3.88 -11.74 -15.41
CA SER A 72 -4.35 -12.78 -14.49
C SER A 72 -3.48 -12.90 -13.24
N THR A 73 -2.16 -12.74 -13.39
CA THR A 73 -1.20 -12.72 -12.28
C THR A 73 -1.43 -11.50 -11.39
N ILE A 74 -1.58 -10.31 -11.99
CA ILE A 74 -1.89 -9.07 -11.26
C ILE A 74 -3.21 -9.19 -10.51
N ALA A 75 -4.26 -9.73 -11.15
CA ALA A 75 -5.56 -9.91 -10.52
C ALA A 75 -5.49 -10.90 -9.33
N ARG A 76 -4.70 -11.95 -9.43
CA ARG A 76 -4.46 -12.89 -8.34
C ARG A 76 -3.72 -12.20 -7.18
N HIS A 77 -2.69 -11.44 -7.49
CA HIS A 77 -1.94 -10.67 -6.52
C HIS A 77 -2.87 -9.70 -5.74
N TYR A 78 -3.70 -8.94 -6.43
CA TYR A 78 -4.67 -8.06 -5.78
C TYR A 78 -5.66 -8.84 -4.90
N ALA A 79 -6.13 -10.00 -5.35
CA ALA A 79 -7.03 -10.83 -4.55
C ALA A 79 -6.38 -11.37 -3.27
N ALA A 80 -5.07 -11.58 -3.26
CA ALA A 80 -4.32 -12.11 -2.10
C ALA A 80 -3.84 -11.02 -1.12
N ASN A 81 -3.72 -9.75 -1.56
CA ASN A 81 -3.07 -8.69 -0.80
C ASN A 81 -4.01 -7.50 -0.55
N ASP A 82 -4.43 -7.33 0.69
CA ASP A 82 -5.47 -6.39 1.13
C ASP A 82 -5.01 -4.91 1.21
N HIS A 83 -3.72 -4.65 0.99
CA HIS A 83 -3.20 -3.28 0.83
C HIS A 83 -3.44 -2.69 -0.56
N HIS A 84 -3.99 -3.47 -1.49
CA HIS A 84 -4.43 -2.97 -2.79
C HIS A 84 -5.92 -2.60 -2.77
N PRO A 85 -6.30 -1.39 -3.23
CA PRO A 85 -7.72 -1.02 -3.35
C PRO A 85 -8.54 -1.99 -4.19
N GLU A 86 -7.93 -2.62 -5.19
CA GLU A 86 -8.55 -3.60 -6.07
C GLU A 86 -8.93 -4.92 -5.36
N HIS A 87 -8.40 -5.19 -4.16
CA HIS A 87 -8.81 -6.29 -3.30
C HIS A 87 -10.27 -6.15 -2.84
N TRP A 88 -10.71 -4.93 -2.64
CA TRP A 88 -11.94 -4.60 -1.94
C TRP A 88 -13.07 -4.24 -2.91
N PRO A 89 -14.30 -4.75 -2.74
CA PRO A 89 -15.43 -4.40 -3.60
C PRO A 89 -15.72 -2.89 -3.65
N GLY A 90 -15.59 -2.18 -2.53
CA GLY A 90 -15.75 -0.72 -2.42
C GLY A 90 -14.44 0.06 -2.58
N GLY A 91 -13.35 -0.60 -3.01
CA GLY A 91 -12.05 0.05 -3.16
C GLY A 91 -11.53 0.59 -1.83
N VAL A 92 -10.93 1.78 -1.88
CA VAL A 92 -10.34 2.44 -0.70
C VAL A 92 -11.35 2.61 0.46
N ASN A 93 -12.65 2.70 0.16
CA ASN A 93 -13.66 2.91 1.19
C ASN A 93 -13.86 1.69 2.11
N ASP A 94 -13.50 0.50 1.66
CA ASP A 94 -13.60 -0.73 2.45
C ASP A 94 -12.29 -1.08 3.18
N MET A 95 -11.21 -0.34 2.91
CA MET A 95 -9.90 -0.58 3.52
C MET A 95 -9.85 -0.13 4.98
N SER A 96 -9.09 -0.86 5.79
CA SER A 96 -8.72 -0.42 7.12
C SER A 96 -7.63 0.67 7.07
N LEU A 97 -7.48 1.44 8.16
CA LEU A 97 -6.38 2.41 8.27
C LEU A 97 -5.00 1.72 8.17
N LEU A 98 -4.86 0.48 8.65
CA LEU A 98 -3.61 -0.29 8.56
C LEU A 98 -3.32 -0.70 7.13
N SER A 99 -4.32 -1.19 6.38
CA SER A 99 -4.18 -1.50 4.95
C SER A 99 -3.86 -0.24 4.11
N ILE A 100 -4.46 0.91 4.46
CA ILE A 100 -4.16 2.20 3.82
C ILE A 100 -2.72 2.65 4.10
N LEU A 101 -2.21 2.46 5.33
CA LEU A 101 -0.83 2.82 5.66
C LEU A 101 0.16 1.92 4.92
N GLU A 102 -0.10 0.61 4.84
CA GLU A 102 0.71 -0.32 4.05
C GLU A 102 0.70 0.04 2.56
N MET A 103 -0.47 0.35 1.98
CA MET A 103 -0.61 0.87 0.62
C MET A 103 0.25 2.12 0.39
N LEU A 104 0.25 3.07 1.32
CA LEU A 104 1.07 4.28 1.22
C LEU A 104 2.56 3.97 1.25
N CYS A 105 2.99 3.02 2.09
CA CYS A 105 4.37 2.53 2.14
C CYS A 105 4.78 1.86 0.82
N ASP A 106 3.91 1.03 0.23
CA ASP A 106 4.14 0.42 -1.09
C ASP A 106 4.30 1.48 -2.19
N TRP A 107 3.42 2.49 -2.24
CA TRP A 107 3.56 3.59 -3.20
C TRP A 107 4.86 4.38 -3.01
N LYS A 108 5.28 4.59 -1.75
CA LYS A 108 6.57 5.23 -1.45
C LYS A 108 7.72 4.41 -2.00
N ALA A 109 7.77 3.12 -1.71
CA ALA A 109 8.80 2.22 -2.20
C ALA A 109 8.80 2.13 -3.74
N ALA A 110 7.61 2.05 -4.37
CA ALA A 110 7.47 2.06 -5.82
C ALA A 110 8.00 3.35 -6.46
N SER A 111 7.76 4.51 -5.82
CA SER A 111 8.26 5.81 -6.30
C SER A 111 9.78 5.91 -6.29
N GLU A 112 10.46 5.19 -5.41
CA GLU A 112 11.93 5.19 -5.29
C GLU A 112 12.65 4.31 -6.30
N ARG A 113 11.93 3.54 -7.12
CA ARG A 113 12.53 2.70 -8.19
C ARG A 113 13.19 3.53 -9.30
N THR A 114 12.84 4.79 -9.41
CA THR A 114 13.43 5.72 -10.39
C THR A 114 14.01 6.94 -9.71
N LYS A 115 15.09 7.49 -10.27
CA LYS A 115 15.77 8.68 -9.71
C LYS A 115 14.90 9.94 -9.66
N GLN A 116 13.85 10.00 -10.47
CA GLN A 116 12.94 11.15 -10.58
C GLN A 116 11.59 10.88 -9.91
N GLY A 117 11.35 9.65 -9.45
CA GLY A 117 10.11 9.31 -8.77
C GLY A 117 10.03 9.94 -7.38
N SER A 118 8.84 10.39 -7.02
CA SER A 118 8.54 10.86 -5.67
C SER A 118 7.12 10.51 -5.28
N ILE A 119 6.92 10.27 -4.01
CA ILE A 119 5.59 9.98 -3.47
C ILE A 119 4.65 11.18 -3.66
N GLN A 120 5.17 12.42 -3.57
CA GLN A 120 4.38 13.64 -3.77
C GLN A 120 3.81 13.74 -5.19
N GLN A 121 4.54 13.25 -6.20
CA GLN A 121 4.05 13.17 -7.58
C GLN A 121 3.08 12.02 -7.79
N SER A 122 3.25 10.93 -7.05
CA SER A 122 2.39 9.73 -7.15
C SER A 122 1.02 9.93 -6.50
N LEU A 123 0.93 10.70 -5.41
CA LEU A 123 -0.30 10.88 -4.64
C LEU A 123 -1.48 11.41 -5.48
N PRO A 124 -1.36 12.52 -6.27
CA PRO A 124 -2.47 13.02 -7.06
C PRO A 124 -2.91 12.03 -8.16
N ILE A 125 -1.96 11.29 -8.74
CA ILE A 125 -2.26 10.25 -9.74
C ILE A 125 -3.09 9.12 -9.11
N ASN A 126 -2.68 8.66 -7.93
CA ASN A 126 -3.37 7.62 -7.20
C ASN A 126 -4.73 8.10 -6.65
N LYS A 127 -4.85 9.38 -6.29
CA LYS A 127 -6.14 9.98 -5.92
C LYS A 127 -7.17 9.80 -7.02
N GLU A 128 -6.82 10.15 -8.25
CA GLU A 128 -7.70 10.00 -9.41
C GLU A 128 -7.96 8.53 -9.74
N ARG A 129 -6.91 7.72 -9.75
CA ARG A 129 -6.98 6.28 -10.08
C ARG A 129 -7.95 5.53 -9.17
N PHE A 130 -7.91 5.80 -7.88
CA PHE A 130 -8.66 5.05 -6.86
C PHE A 130 -9.87 5.80 -6.30
N GLY A 131 -10.17 6.99 -6.82
CA GLY A 131 -11.30 7.80 -6.36
C GLY A 131 -11.19 8.21 -4.89
N ILE A 132 -9.96 8.52 -4.43
CA ILE A 132 -9.70 8.88 -3.03
C ILE A 132 -10.37 10.21 -2.71
N SER A 133 -11.15 10.26 -1.63
CA SER A 133 -11.81 11.48 -1.17
C SER A 133 -10.80 12.57 -0.80
N ASP A 134 -11.20 13.84 -0.88
CA ASP A 134 -10.33 14.97 -0.50
C ASP A 134 -9.87 14.87 0.96
N GLN A 135 -10.72 14.36 1.86
CA GLN A 135 -10.37 14.18 3.26
C GLN A 135 -9.26 13.14 3.43
N LEU A 136 -9.41 11.95 2.84
CA LEU A 136 -8.39 10.91 2.95
C LEU A 136 -7.10 11.34 2.25
N TYR A 137 -7.20 12.00 1.09
CA TYR A 137 -6.04 12.54 0.38
C TYR A 137 -5.23 13.50 1.27
N ALA A 138 -5.90 14.43 1.96
CA ALA A 138 -5.24 15.35 2.88
C ALA A 138 -4.55 14.61 4.05
N VAL A 139 -5.15 13.52 4.56
CA VAL A 139 -4.51 12.67 5.58
C VAL A 139 -3.23 12.02 5.03
N LEU A 140 -3.27 11.48 3.82
CA LEU A 140 -2.09 10.88 3.17
C LEU A 140 -0.98 11.90 2.95
N GLU A 141 -1.30 13.11 2.45
CA GLU A 141 -0.31 14.19 2.29
C GLU A 141 0.32 14.61 3.62
N ASN A 142 -0.47 14.72 4.68
CA ASN A 142 0.02 15.05 6.01
C ASN A 142 0.96 13.96 6.54
N THR A 143 0.61 12.69 6.33
CA THR A 143 1.42 11.54 6.73
C THR A 143 2.76 11.53 6.00
N VAL A 144 2.76 11.72 4.67
CA VAL A 144 3.98 11.83 3.86
C VAL A 144 4.90 12.94 4.37
N ARG A 145 4.32 14.10 4.72
CA ARG A 145 5.08 15.24 5.25
C ARG A 145 5.65 14.94 6.64
N GLU A 146 4.87 14.32 7.51
CA GLU A 146 5.29 13.97 8.89
C GLU A 146 6.43 12.96 8.88
N LEU A 147 6.39 11.99 7.95
CA LEU A 147 7.43 10.97 7.79
C LEU A 147 8.68 11.48 7.01
N GLY A 148 8.63 12.70 6.48
CA GLY A 148 9.75 13.28 5.72
C GLY A 148 10.02 12.62 4.37
N TRP A 149 9.00 12.10 3.73
CA TRP A 149 9.06 11.37 2.45
C TRP A 149 9.01 12.27 1.22
#